data_ab8ef7a4421055994c10b300dacc419c
#
_entry.id   ab8ef7a4421055994c10b300dacc419c
#
_cell.length_a   1.000
_cell.length_b   1.000
_cell.length_c   1.000
_cell.angle_alpha   90.00
_cell.angle_beta   90.00
_cell.angle_gamma   90.00
#
_symmetry.space_group_name_H-M   'P 1'
#
loop_
_entity.id
_entity.type
_entity.pdbx_description
1 polymer ?
#
loop_
_entity_poly.entity_id
_entity_poly.type
_entity_poly.pdbx_seq_one_letter_code
_entity_poly.pdbx_strand_id
1 'polypeptide(L)'
;DAQESRGLGDVYKRQAWKILGLYILLPLLILYGTILYAYLIKIIIQWQLPDGWVSALVSILTIGGTITLFILYPLCIQKNRPLKFFRQWFGILLLPLLILMTVGIIRRFQDYGITTNRLYVLLLNFWCYTTALYTIFTSGKKIKIPFISFILLFLISSIGPWRFSEITRYTMHKRIDTLIQNNKLGTNNLLTFDSLETQCTQLDSIDATRLQDDLLYLTENYGAKDIQVWFTDSVSSMQFSKLTQGITSALNRSQENHRIYFSYYQSDSYEGKNINIC
;
A
#
# COMPACT_ATOMS: atom_id res chain seq x y z
N ASP A 1 51.35 -9.47 21.56
CA ASP A 1 51.08 -8.29 20.71
C ASP A 1 49.91 -8.50 19.72
N ALA A 2 49.85 -9.60 18.94
CA ALA A 2 48.75 -9.80 17.97
C ALA A 2 47.36 -10.15 18.62
N GLN A 3 47.38 -10.77 19.78
CA GLN A 3 46.21 -11.13 20.54
C GLN A 3 45.62 -9.93 21.29
N GLU A 4 46.48 -9.05 21.76
CA GLU A 4 46.14 -7.81 22.46
C GLU A 4 45.53 -6.76 21.51
N SER A 5 46.06 -6.65 20.28
CA SER A 5 45.52 -5.77 19.24
C SER A 5 44.15 -6.21 18.76
N ARG A 6 43.85 -7.53 18.69
CA ARG A 6 42.51 -8.04 18.41
C ARG A 6 41.50 -7.73 19.51
N GLY A 7 41.93 -7.84 20.79
CA GLY A 7 41.09 -7.51 21.94
C GLY A 7 40.68 -6.04 21.99
N LEU A 8 41.62 -5.12 21.72
CA LEU A 8 41.34 -3.68 21.65
C LEU A 8 40.38 -3.33 20.51
N GLY A 9 40.53 -3.94 19.32
CA GLY A 9 39.66 -3.73 18.19
C GLY A 9 38.22 -4.18 18.45
N ASP A 10 38.03 -5.28 19.17
CA ASP A 10 36.69 -5.78 19.52
C ASP A 10 35.98 -4.92 20.57
N VAL A 11 36.73 -4.38 21.55
CA VAL A 11 36.19 -3.45 22.54
C VAL A 11 35.76 -2.14 21.88
N TYR A 12 36.58 -1.59 20.98
CA TYR A 12 36.27 -0.37 20.23
C TYR A 12 35.02 -0.55 19.34
N LYS A 13 34.91 -1.64 18.62
CA LYS A 13 33.73 -1.97 17.84
C LYS A 13 32.47 -2.06 18.68
N ARG A 14 32.52 -2.73 19.83
CA ARG A 14 31.36 -2.81 20.76
C ARG A 14 30.96 -1.44 21.29
N GLN A 15 31.93 -0.57 21.58
CA GLN A 15 31.66 0.80 22.03
C GLN A 15 31.02 1.65 20.92
N ALA A 16 31.50 1.53 19.68
CA ALA A 16 30.92 2.20 18.53
C ALA A 16 29.43 1.77 18.27
N TRP A 17 29.14 0.47 18.32
CA TRP A 17 27.77 -0.04 18.21
C TRP A 17 26.87 0.44 19.36
N LYS A 18 27.40 0.57 20.56
CA LYS A 18 26.67 1.12 21.72
C LYS A 18 26.31 2.59 21.51
N ILE A 19 27.26 3.40 21.06
CA ILE A 19 27.03 4.82 20.78
C ILE A 19 26.00 4.98 19.67
N LEU A 20 26.18 4.28 18.54
CA LEU A 20 25.26 4.31 17.41
C LEU A 20 23.82 3.92 17.83
N GLY A 21 23.67 2.79 18.49
CA GLY A 21 22.34 2.27 18.84
C GLY A 21 21.64 3.06 19.94
N LEU A 22 22.34 3.39 21.04
CA LEU A 22 21.72 3.99 22.21
C LEU A 22 21.58 5.51 22.11
N TYR A 23 22.56 6.19 21.52
CA TYR A 23 22.60 7.66 21.51
C TYR A 23 22.13 8.27 20.19
N ILE A 24 22.11 7.50 19.10
CA ILE A 24 21.67 8.00 17.79
C ILE A 24 20.35 7.32 17.37
N LEU A 25 20.32 6.01 17.20
CA LEU A 25 19.17 5.33 16.66
C LEU A 25 17.96 5.34 17.62
N LEU A 26 18.18 5.10 18.91
CA LEU A 26 17.08 5.05 19.87
C LEU A 26 16.37 6.41 20.04
N PRO A 27 17.06 7.56 20.25
CA PRO A 27 16.40 8.85 20.32
C PRO A 27 15.70 9.23 19.00
N LEU A 28 16.34 8.94 17.86
CA LEU A 28 15.75 9.20 16.54
C LEU A 28 14.46 8.40 16.35
N LEU A 29 14.44 7.13 16.77
CA LEU A 29 13.28 6.27 16.68
C LEU A 29 12.14 6.72 17.61
N ILE A 30 12.47 7.20 18.82
CA ILE A 30 11.50 7.78 19.76
C ILE A 30 10.89 9.05 19.15
N LEU A 31 11.72 9.94 18.61
CA LEU A 31 11.25 11.16 17.95
C LEU A 31 10.33 10.83 16.77
N TYR A 32 10.74 9.91 15.90
CA TYR A 32 9.96 9.47 14.78
C TYR A 32 8.62 8.81 15.19
N GLY A 33 8.66 7.95 16.20
CA GLY A 33 7.45 7.36 16.78
C GLY A 33 6.50 8.41 17.34
N THR A 34 7.02 9.42 18.05
CA THR A 34 6.22 10.52 18.60
C THR A 34 5.50 11.31 17.47
N ILE A 35 6.20 11.59 16.38
CA ILE A 35 5.60 12.24 15.19
C ILE A 35 4.48 11.37 14.60
N LEU A 36 4.70 10.06 14.47
CA LEU A 36 3.67 9.14 13.97
C LEU A 36 2.46 9.05 14.90
N TYR A 37 2.65 9.09 16.22
CA TYR A 37 1.55 9.12 17.16
C TYR A 37 0.77 10.43 17.11
N ALA A 38 1.45 11.57 16.97
CA ALA A 38 0.78 12.86 16.76
C ALA A 38 -0.07 12.84 15.47
N TYR A 39 0.45 12.21 14.42
CA TYR A 39 -0.27 12.01 13.16
C TYR A 39 -1.47 11.07 13.31
N LEU A 40 -1.32 9.96 14.04
CA LEU A 40 -2.43 9.05 14.37
C LEU A 40 -3.55 9.79 15.12
N ILE A 41 -3.22 10.60 16.13
CA ILE A 41 -4.19 11.40 16.88
C ILE A 41 -4.92 12.38 15.93
N LYS A 42 -4.18 13.04 15.03
CA LYS A 42 -4.78 13.93 14.02
C LYS A 42 -5.79 13.19 13.15
N ILE A 43 -5.46 11.99 12.66
CA ILE A 43 -6.36 11.17 11.84
C ILE A 43 -7.63 10.79 12.61
N ILE A 44 -7.50 10.40 13.89
CA ILE A 44 -8.65 10.03 14.72
C ILE A 44 -9.58 11.24 14.95
N ILE A 45 -9.02 12.43 15.18
CA ILE A 45 -9.80 13.65 15.39
C ILE A 45 -10.49 14.13 14.11
N GLN A 46 -9.77 14.11 12.99
CA GLN A 46 -10.29 14.62 11.72
C GLN A 46 -11.14 13.59 10.96
N TRP A 47 -11.09 12.31 11.36
CA TRP A 47 -11.73 11.18 10.70
C TRP A 47 -11.44 11.09 9.20
N GLN A 48 -10.32 11.66 8.76
CA GLN A 48 -9.85 11.63 7.38
C GLN A 48 -8.66 10.69 7.29
N LEU A 49 -8.86 9.56 6.60
CA LEU A 49 -7.76 8.62 6.35
C LEU A 49 -6.84 9.21 5.27
N PRO A 50 -5.53 9.25 5.55
CA PRO A 50 -4.56 9.79 4.62
C PRO A 50 -4.31 8.88 3.43
N ASP A 51 -3.93 9.49 2.32
CA ASP A 51 -3.57 8.82 1.08
C ASP A 51 -2.27 8.01 1.25
N GLY A 52 -2.39 6.77 1.73
CA GLY A 52 -1.42 5.69 1.58
C GLY A 52 0.00 5.82 2.14
N TRP A 53 0.46 6.97 2.53
CA TRP A 53 1.81 7.16 3.07
C TRP A 53 2.01 6.52 4.45
N VAL A 54 0.91 6.29 5.20
CA VAL A 54 0.95 5.69 6.54
C VAL A 54 1.60 4.31 6.52
N SER A 55 1.31 3.50 5.52
CA SER A 55 1.88 2.15 5.43
C SER A 55 3.41 2.18 5.30
N ALA A 56 3.96 3.11 4.51
CA ALA A 56 5.40 3.28 4.38
C ALA A 56 6.01 3.77 5.71
N LEU A 57 5.40 4.77 6.34
CA LEU A 57 5.89 5.36 7.58
C LEU A 57 5.91 4.35 8.73
N VAL A 58 4.82 3.58 8.94
CA VAL A 58 4.75 2.55 9.98
C VAL A 58 5.72 1.40 9.71
N SER A 59 5.91 1.02 8.44
CA SER A 59 6.88 -0.01 8.04
C SER A 59 8.31 0.43 8.36
N ILE A 60 8.67 1.67 8.05
CA ILE A 60 9.99 2.25 8.38
C ILE A 60 10.23 2.24 9.90
N LEU A 61 9.22 2.61 10.71
CA LEU A 61 9.31 2.53 12.16
C LEU A 61 9.57 1.11 12.64
N THR A 62 8.83 0.14 12.11
CA THR A 62 8.96 -1.27 12.51
C THR A 62 10.32 -1.84 12.12
N ILE A 63 10.77 -1.59 10.89
CA ILE A 63 12.08 -2.03 10.39
C ILE A 63 13.20 -1.37 11.19
N GLY A 64 13.15 -0.04 11.35
CA GLY A 64 14.14 0.73 12.10
C GLY A 64 14.22 0.31 13.57
N GLY A 65 13.07 0.08 14.21
CA GLY A 65 13.01 -0.43 15.57
C GLY A 65 13.57 -1.84 15.72
N THR A 66 13.27 -2.72 14.77
CA THR A 66 13.80 -4.10 14.74
C THR A 66 15.31 -4.10 14.54
N ILE A 67 15.85 -3.26 13.65
CA ILE A 67 17.30 -3.07 13.45
C ILE A 67 17.94 -2.50 14.72
N THR A 68 17.32 -1.50 15.34
CA THR A 68 17.81 -0.90 16.59
C THR A 68 17.87 -1.95 17.71
N LEU A 69 16.84 -2.77 17.87
CA LEU A 69 16.84 -3.89 18.82
C LEU A 69 17.95 -4.91 18.50
N PHE A 70 18.21 -5.18 17.22
CA PHE A 70 19.27 -6.07 16.78
C PHE A 70 20.66 -5.53 17.17
N ILE A 71 20.93 -4.28 16.88
CA ILE A 71 22.20 -3.62 17.20
C ILE A 71 22.43 -3.56 18.72
N LEU A 72 21.36 -3.28 19.48
CA LEU A 72 21.44 -3.13 20.95
C LEU A 72 21.33 -4.47 21.69
N TYR A 73 21.09 -5.59 21.00
CA TYR A 73 20.92 -6.90 21.63
C TYR A 73 22.08 -7.31 22.54
N PRO A 74 23.36 -7.15 22.17
CA PRO A 74 24.48 -7.48 23.04
C PRO A 74 24.50 -6.66 24.33
N LEU A 75 23.95 -5.46 24.33
CA LEU A 75 23.84 -4.55 25.47
C LEU A 75 22.63 -4.82 26.36
N CYS A 76 21.58 -5.46 25.79
CA CYS A 76 20.42 -5.90 26.56
C CYS A 76 20.76 -6.96 27.61
N ILE A 77 21.84 -7.70 27.39
CA ILE A 77 22.38 -8.70 28.33
C ILE A 77 22.99 -8.01 29.55
N GLN A 78 23.47 -6.77 29.39
CA GLN A 78 24.09 -5.96 30.44
C GLN A 78 23.06 -5.05 31.15
N LYS A 79 22.05 -5.57 31.86
CA LYS A 79 21.10 -4.92 32.80
C LYS A 79 20.79 -3.39 32.61
N ASN A 80 20.82 -2.85 31.38
CA ASN A 80 20.47 -1.44 31.12
C ASN A 80 18.95 -1.25 31.18
N ARG A 81 18.45 -0.53 32.20
CA ARG A 81 17.02 -0.28 32.45
C ARG A 81 16.28 0.34 31.24
N PRO A 82 16.77 1.41 30.57
CA PRO A 82 16.05 2.03 29.47
C PRO A 82 15.87 1.10 28.27
N LEU A 83 16.85 0.24 28.01
CA LEU A 83 16.80 -0.70 26.90
C LEU A 83 15.84 -1.84 27.15
N LYS A 84 15.71 -2.31 28.41
CA LYS A 84 14.71 -3.30 28.80
C LYS A 84 13.31 -2.75 28.64
N PHE A 85 13.08 -1.50 29.01
CA PHE A 85 11.80 -0.81 28.84
C PHE A 85 11.46 -0.68 27.35
N PHE A 86 12.35 -0.15 26.53
CA PHE A 86 12.14 -0.04 25.08
C PHE A 86 11.78 -1.39 24.44
N ARG A 87 12.53 -2.45 24.76
CA ARG A 87 12.28 -3.79 24.21
C ARG A 87 10.90 -4.33 24.58
N GLN A 88 10.42 -4.09 25.80
CA GLN A 88 9.12 -4.57 26.27
C GLN A 88 7.96 -3.78 25.66
N TRP A 89 8.11 -2.47 25.55
CA TRP A 89 7.03 -1.58 25.10
C TRP A 89 6.99 -1.37 23.60
N PHE A 90 8.07 -1.64 22.89
CA PHE A 90 8.14 -1.42 21.43
C PHE A 90 7.04 -2.13 20.68
N GLY A 91 6.79 -3.42 20.95
CA GLY A 91 5.73 -4.18 20.30
C GLY A 91 4.33 -3.64 20.61
N ILE A 92 4.07 -3.25 21.87
CA ILE A 92 2.80 -2.68 22.31
C ILE A 92 2.55 -1.32 21.62
N LEU A 93 3.58 -0.49 21.55
CA LEU A 93 3.51 0.81 20.88
C LEU A 93 3.30 0.69 19.37
N LEU A 94 3.73 -0.40 18.73
CA LEU A 94 3.47 -0.63 17.32
C LEU A 94 2.00 -0.96 17.02
N LEU A 95 1.27 -1.65 17.92
CA LEU A 95 -0.06 -2.17 17.63
C LEU A 95 -1.07 -1.14 17.12
N PRO A 96 -1.28 0.03 17.77
CA PRO A 96 -2.23 1.01 17.26
C PRO A 96 -1.86 1.58 15.90
N LEU A 97 -0.56 1.73 15.62
CA LEU A 97 -0.08 2.16 14.31
C LEU A 97 -0.30 1.08 13.23
N LEU A 98 -0.13 -0.19 13.57
CA LEU A 98 -0.40 -1.32 12.68
C LEU A 98 -1.89 -1.46 12.36
N ILE A 99 -2.77 -1.21 13.33
CA ILE A 99 -4.22 -1.18 13.09
C ILE A 99 -4.56 -0.07 12.10
N LEU A 100 -4.02 1.14 12.28
CA LEU A 100 -4.22 2.24 11.34
C LEU A 100 -3.71 1.89 9.93
N MET A 101 -2.53 1.28 9.84
CA MET A 101 -1.97 0.79 8.58
C MET A 101 -2.89 -0.22 7.90
N THR A 102 -3.45 -1.17 8.67
CA THR A 102 -4.39 -2.18 8.15
C THR A 102 -5.66 -1.53 7.59
N VAL A 103 -6.25 -0.59 8.32
CA VAL A 103 -7.44 0.16 7.85
C VAL A 103 -7.13 0.89 6.55
N GLY A 104 -5.97 1.54 6.45
CA GLY A 104 -5.54 2.21 5.22
C GLY A 104 -5.35 1.26 4.03
N ILE A 105 -4.82 0.04 4.27
CA ILE A 105 -4.65 -0.99 3.23
C ILE A 105 -6.01 -1.50 2.75
N ILE A 106 -6.93 -1.82 3.67
CA ILE A 106 -8.28 -2.32 3.35
C ILE A 106 -9.02 -1.30 2.48
N ARG A 107 -9.01 -0.02 2.88
CA ARG A 107 -9.65 1.03 2.09
C ARG A 107 -9.09 1.12 0.67
N ARG A 108 -7.78 1.00 0.52
CA ARG A 108 -7.14 0.99 -0.81
C ARG A 108 -7.52 -0.19 -1.67
N PHE A 109 -7.74 -1.36 -1.07
CA PHE A 109 -8.27 -2.52 -1.81
C PHE A 109 -9.70 -2.28 -2.29
N GLN A 110 -10.52 -1.58 -1.49
CA GLN A 110 -11.91 -1.23 -1.85
C GLN A 110 -11.94 -0.17 -2.97
N ASP A 111 -11.12 0.87 -2.87
CA ASP A 111 -11.14 2.00 -3.80
C ASP A 111 -10.55 1.62 -5.18
N TYR A 112 -9.42 0.91 -5.18
CA TYR A 112 -8.62 0.69 -6.39
C TYR A 112 -8.41 -0.78 -6.76
N GLY A 113 -8.93 -1.72 -5.98
CA GLY A 113 -8.78 -3.16 -6.20
C GLY A 113 -7.42 -3.74 -5.80
N ILE A 114 -7.21 -5.03 -6.14
CA ILE A 114 -6.05 -5.81 -5.75
C ILE A 114 -4.96 -5.70 -6.82
N THR A 115 -3.79 -5.16 -6.46
CA THR A 115 -2.59 -5.13 -7.30
C THR A 115 -1.43 -5.82 -6.60
N THR A 116 -0.44 -6.28 -7.35
CA THR A 116 0.75 -6.97 -6.83
C THR A 116 1.46 -6.13 -5.76
N ASN A 117 1.65 -4.83 -6.01
CA ASN A 117 2.31 -3.93 -5.05
C ASN A 117 1.55 -3.82 -3.73
N ARG A 118 0.22 -3.80 -3.76
CA ARG A 118 -0.63 -3.74 -2.55
C ARG A 118 -0.59 -5.04 -1.76
N LEU A 119 -0.48 -6.18 -2.45
CA LEU A 119 -0.28 -7.48 -1.79
C LEU A 119 1.06 -7.53 -1.06
N TYR A 120 2.14 -6.98 -1.62
CA TYR A 120 3.42 -6.85 -0.91
C TYR A 120 3.32 -5.94 0.32
N VAL A 121 2.57 -4.84 0.25
CA VAL A 121 2.33 -3.97 1.42
C VAL A 121 1.51 -4.71 2.49
N LEU A 122 0.53 -5.52 2.10
CA LEU A 122 -0.23 -6.39 3.02
C LEU A 122 0.68 -7.44 3.67
N LEU A 123 1.56 -8.08 2.90
CA LEU A 123 2.55 -9.02 3.42
C LEU A 123 3.47 -8.35 4.44
N LEU A 124 3.95 -7.15 4.13
CA LEU A 124 4.79 -6.35 5.03
C LEU A 124 4.03 -6.00 6.32
N ASN A 125 2.76 -5.62 6.22
CA ASN A 125 1.90 -5.39 7.38
C ASN A 125 1.78 -6.65 8.25
N PHE A 126 1.54 -7.80 7.64
CA PHE A 126 1.48 -9.08 8.34
C PHE A 126 2.81 -9.40 9.06
N TRP A 127 3.95 -9.14 8.39
CA TRP A 127 5.25 -9.28 9.02
C TRP A 127 5.46 -8.31 10.19
N CYS A 128 5.00 -7.07 10.07
CA CYS A 128 5.03 -6.10 11.17
C CYS A 128 4.24 -6.59 12.38
N TYR A 129 3.06 -7.18 12.18
CA TYR A 129 2.28 -7.81 13.27
C TYR A 129 3.03 -8.98 13.89
N THR A 130 3.60 -9.88 13.11
CA THR A 130 4.37 -11.01 13.65
C THR A 130 5.56 -10.53 14.46
N THR A 131 6.23 -9.46 14.03
CA THR A 131 7.34 -8.84 14.76
C THR A 131 6.87 -8.18 16.06
N ALA A 132 5.77 -7.44 16.04
CA ALA A 132 5.19 -6.80 17.22
C ALA A 132 4.76 -7.86 18.26
N LEU A 133 4.01 -8.86 17.85
CA LEU A 133 3.58 -9.96 18.72
C LEU A 133 4.79 -10.74 19.27
N TYR A 134 5.77 -11.04 18.43
CA TYR A 134 6.99 -11.70 18.87
C TYR A 134 7.72 -10.90 19.97
N THR A 135 7.85 -9.59 19.82
CA THR A 135 8.51 -8.73 20.81
C THR A 135 7.74 -8.66 22.12
N ILE A 136 6.40 -8.67 22.06
CA ILE A 136 5.51 -8.69 23.24
C ILE A 136 5.68 -10.01 24.01
N PHE A 137 5.48 -11.16 23.35
CA PHE A 137 5.45 -12.45 24.02
C PHE A 137 6.84 -12.95 24.45
N THR A 138 7.86 -12.70 23.66
CA THR A 138 9.20 -13.26 23.91
C THR A 138 10.15 -12.24 24.51
N SER A 139 9.72 -10.98 24.65
CA SER A 139 10.59 -9.87 25.09
C SER A 139 11.88 -9.80 24.25
N GLY A 140 11.82 -10.20 22.97
CA GLY A 140 12.93 -10.12 22.01
C GLY A 140 14.14 -10.99 22.34
N LYS A 141 13.98 -12.14 23.02
CA LYS A 141 15.10 -13.00 23.45
C LYS A 141 15.90 -13.60 22.28
N LYS A 142 15.26 -13.87 21.14
CA LYS A 142 15.90 -14.44 19.95
C LYS A 142 15.73 -13.48 18.76
N ILE A 143 16.55 -12.46 18.70
CA ILE A 143 16.43 -11.36 17.74
C ILE A 143 16.53 -11.77 16.26
N LYS A 144 17.02 -12.98 15.96
CA LYS A 144 17.13 -13.51 14.59
C LYS A 144 15.75 -13.89 14.00
N ILE A 145 14.75 -14.18 14.85
CA ILE A 145 13.43 -14.68 14.41
C ILE A 145 12.70 -13.68 13.50
N PRO A 146 12.59 -12.37 13.80
CA PRO A 146 11.96 -11.41 12.90
C PRO A 146 12.59 -11.38 11.49
N PHE A 147 13.91 -11.46 11.40
CA PHE A 147 14.62 -11.47 10.11
C PHE A 147 14.37 -12.78 9.32
N ILE A 148 14.43 -13.92 10.00
CA ILE A 148 14.14 -15.22 9.38
C ILE A 148 12.68 -15.27 8.91
N SER A 149 11.74 -14.78 9.72
CA SER A 149 10.32 -14.73 9.34
C SER A 149 10.07 -13.84 8.12
N PHE A 150 10.79 -12.71 8.02
CA PHE A 150 10.71 -11.84 6.84
C PHE A 150 11.15 -12.56 5.56
N ILE A 151 12.32 -13.19 5.61
CA ILE A 151 12.86 -13.95 4.47
C ILE A 151 11.90 -15.08 4.06
N LEU A 152 11.38 -15.83 5.05
CA LEU A 152 10.45 -16.93 4.79
C LEU A 152 9.15 -16.44 4.14
N LEU A 153 8.53 -15.38 4.67
CA LEU A 153 7.32 -14.79 4.11
C LEU A 153 7.54 -14.27 2.68
N PHE A 154 8.67 -13.59 2.46
CA PHE A 154 9.02 -13.09 1.13
C PHE A 154 9.23 -14.22 0.11
N LEU A 155 9.93 -15.28 0.50
CA LEU A 155 10.13 -16.45 -0.35
C LEU A 155 8.81 -17.14 -0.71
N ILE A 156 7.92 -17.33 0.26
CA ILE A 156 6.59 -17.94 0.05
C ILE A 156 5.77 -17.09 -0.94
N SER A 157 5.82 -15.76 -0.83
CA SER A 157 5.07 -14.85 -1.72
C SER A 157 5.61 -14.78 -3.15
N SER A 158 6.89 -15.15 -3.34
CA SER A 158 7.59 -15.07 -4.64
C SER A 158 7.60 -16.38 -5.41
N ILE A 159 7.45 -17.51 -4.73
CA ILE A 159 7.65 -18.84 -5.30
C ILE A 159 6.33 -19.63 -5.36
N GLY A 160 6.12 -20.37 -6.43
CA GLY A 160 5.02 -21.31 -6.58
C GLY A 160 3.71 -20.71 -7.09
N PRO A 161 2.58 -21.46 -6.95
CA PRO A 161 1.25 -21.05 -7.44
C PRO A 161 0.65 -19.90 -6.65
N TRP A 162 1.20 -19.59 -5.46
CA TRP A 162 0.80 -18.50 -4.58
C TRP A 162 1.50 -17.17 -4.90
N ARG A 163 2.17 -17.10 -6.04
CA ARG A 163 2.84 -15.90 -6.50
C ARG A 163 1.85 -14.74 -6.58
N PHE A 164 2.18 -13.61 -5.97
CA PHE A 164 1.27 -12.45 -5.92
C PHE A 164 0.89 -11.93 -7.30
N SER A 165 1.78 -12.07 -8.29
CA SER A 165 1.47 -11.76 -9.67
C SER A 165 0.31 -12.59 -10.23
N GLU A 166 0.29 -13.90 -9.98
CA GLU A 166 -0.78 -14.78 -10.45
C GLU A 166 -2.11 -14.52 -9.72
N ILE A 167 -2.06 -14.24 -8.42
CA ILE A 167 -3.25 -13.87 -7.64
C ILE A 167 -3.85 -12.57 -8.18
N THR A 168 -3.00 -11.57 -8.45
CA THR A 168 -3.44 -10.28 -9.02
C THR A 168 -4.07 -10.49 -10.39
N ARG A 169 -3.39 -11.23 -11.28
CA ARG A 169 -3.89 -11.57 -12.61
C ARG A 169 -5.25 -12.25 -12.56
N TYR A 170 -5.37 -13.31 -11.77
CA TYR A 170 -6.65 -14.03 -11.59
C TYR A 170 -7.76 -13.13 -11.07
N THR A 171 -7.48 -12.29 -10.09
CA THR A 171 -8.48 -11.39 -9.51
C THR A 171 -8.93 -10.31 -10.48
N MET A 172 -8.01 -9.76 -11.28
CA MET A 172 -8.34 -8.79 -12.32
C MET A 172 -9.15 -9.42 -13.46
N HIS A 173 -8.74 -10.61 -13.92
CA HIS A 173 -9.52 -11.36 -14.90
C HIS A 173 -10.98 -11.56 -14.45
N LYS A 174 -11.16 -12.08 -13.23
CA LYS A 174 -12.50 -12.27 -12.66
C LYS A 174 -13.31 -10.98 -12.56
N ARG A 175 -12.64 -9.86 -12.22
CA ARG A 175 -13.32 -8.55 -12.12
C ARG A 175 -13.74 -8.03 -13.48
N ILE A 176 -12.88 -8.13 -14.50
CA ILE A 176 -13.19 -7.76 -15.87
C ILE A 176 -14.36 -8.60 -16.41
N ASP A 177 -14.32 -9.92 -16.22
CA ASP A 177 -15.41 -10.82 -16.62
C ASP A 177 -16.73 -10.40 -15.96
N THR A 178 -16.70 -10.09 -14.67
CA THR A 178 -17.89 -9.65 -13.94
C THR A 178 -18.42 -8.31 -14.46
N LEU A 179 -17.55 -7.34 -14.78
CA LEU A 179 -17.94 -6.04 -15.32
C LEU A 179 -18.54 -6.19 -16.72
N ILE A 180 -17.95 -7.02 -17.59
CA ILE A 180 -18.46 -7.28 -18.93
C ILE A 180 -19.84 -7.96 -18.88
N GLN A 181 -20.00 -8.96 -18.02
CA GLN A 181 -21.27 -9.71 -17.90
C GLN A 181 -22.38 -8.86 -17.30
N ASN A 182 -22.11 -8.15 -16.19
CA ASN A 182 -23.13 -7.35 -15.50
C ASN A 182 -23.65 -6.20 -16.37
N ASN A 183 -22.78 -5.57 -17.15
CA ASN A 183 -23.12 -4.43 -17.98
C ASN A 183 -23.44 -4.83 -19.44
N LYS A 184 -23.41 -6.14 -19.75
CA LYS A 184 -23.66 -6.69 -21.09
C LYS A 184 -22.83 -5.99 -22.17
N LEU A 185 -21.55 -5.78 -21.88
CA LEU A 185 -20.65 -5.10 -22.80
C LEU A 185 -20.26 -6.03 -23.96
N GLY A 186 -20.23 -5.47 -25.16
CA GLY A 186 -19.82 -6.20 -26.36
C GLY A 186 -20.88 -7.17 -26.92
N THR A 187 -20.51 -7.84 -27.98
CA THR A 187 -21.32 -8.89 -28.62
C THR A 187 -20.83 -10.24 -28.11
N ASN A 188 -21.70 -11.03 -27.48
CA ASN A 188 -21.31 -12.31 -26.84
C ASN A 188 -20.20 -12.20 -25.80
N ASN A 189 -20.16 -11.13 -25.00
CA ASN A 189 -19.12 -10.82 -24.01
C ASN A 189 -17.72 -10.57 -24.62
N LEU A 190 -17.65 -10.28 -25.92
CA LEU A 190 -16.42 -9.88 -26.59
C LEU A 190 -16.47 -8.39 -26.93
N LEU A 191 -15.39 -7.69 -26.60
CA LEU A 191 -15.23 -6.27 -26.85
C LEU A 191 -14.60 -6.05 -28.24
N THR A 192 -14.95 -4.96 -28.89
CA THR A 192 -14.31 -4.49 -30.13
C THR A 192 -13.68 -3.14 -29.89
N PHE A 193 -12.54 -2.86 -30.45
CA PHE A 193 -11.84 -1.58 -30.24
C PHE A 193 -12.69 -0.37 -30.61
N ASP A 194 -13.40 -0.43 -31.72
CA ASP A 194 -14.23 0.68 -32.22
C ASP A 194 -15.42 0.99 -31.31
N SER A 195 -15.94 -0.01 -30.60
CA SER A 195 -17.09 0.15 -29.71
C SER A 195 -16.69 0.37 -28.24
N LEU A 196 -15.44 0.12 -27.85
CA LEU A 196 -15.00 0.17 -26.47
C LEU A 196 -15.14 1.58 -25.87
N GLU A 197 -14.78 2.62 -26.62
CA GLU A 197 -14.92 4.01 -26.19
C GLU A 197 -16.38 4.37 -25.92
N THR A 198 -17.27 4.00 -26.84
CA THR A 198 -18.73 4.24 -26.71
C THR A 198 -19.35 3.42 -25.59
N GLN A 199 -18.91 2.19 -25.39
CA GLN A 199 -19.39 1.32 -24.31
C GLN A 199 -18.90 1.78 -22.94
N CYS A 200 -17.66 2.25 -22.82
CA CYS A 200 -17.14 2.81 -21.58
C CYS A 200 -17.85 4.10 -21.17
N THR A 201 -18.33 4.92 -22.12
CA THR A 201 -19.12 6.13 -21.81
C THR A 201 -20.52 5.81 -21.30
N GLN A 202 -21.06 4.60 -21.56
CA GLN A 202 -22.35 4.13 -21.06
C GLN A 202 -22.25 3.54 -19.63
N LEU A 203 -21.04 3.20 -19.19
CA LEU A 203 -20.77 2.71 -17.84
C LEU A 203 -20.80 3.83 -16.81
N ASP A 204 -21.08 3.48 -15.55
CA ASP A 204 -20.80 4.38 -14.45
C ASP A 204 -19.30 4.78 -14.45
N SER A 205 -19.04 6.05 -14.19
CA SER A 205 -17.69 6.61 -14.23
C SER A 205 -16.65 5.80 -13.42
N ILE A 206 -17.09 5.21 -12.30
CA ILE A 206 -16.25 4.39 -11.43
C ILE A 206 -15.91 3.05 -12.11
N ASP A 207 -16.90 2.39 -12.71
CA ASP A 207 -16.72 1.09 -13.34
C ASP A 207 -15.95 1.21 -14.67
N ALA A 208 -16.15 2.29 -15.41
CA ALA A 208 -15.38 2.59 -16.62
C ALA A 208 -13.90 2.81 -16.30
N THR A 209 -13.61 3.60 -15.27
CA THR A 209 -12.22 3.84 -14.81
C THR A 209 -11.59 2.54 -14.33
N ARG A 210 -12.29 1.73 -13.55
CA ARG A 210 -11.79 0.43 -13.09
C ARG A 210 -11.49 -0.54 -14.23
N LEU A 211 -12.38 -0.65 -15.21
CA LEU A 211 -12.17 -1.49 -16.38
C LEU A 211 -10.92 -1.05 -17.14
N GLN A 212 -10.77 0.25 -17.36
CA GLN A 212 -9.62 0.83 -18.04
C GLN A 212 -8.31 0.55 -17.30
N ASP A 213 -8.29 0.81 -15.99
CA ASP A 213 -7.10 0.60 -15.14
C ASP A 213 -6.69 -0.86 -15.11
N ASP A 214 -7.66 -1.79 -15.05
CA ASP A 214 -7.37 -3.23 -15.03
C ASP A 214 -6.82 -3.72 -16.37
N LEU A 215 -7.43 -3.30 -17.49
CA LEU A 215 -6.96 -3.63 -18.83
C LEU A 215 -5.56 -3.06 -19.09
N LEU A 216 -5.32 -1.82 -18.68
CA LEU A 216 -4.01 -1.19 -18.79
C LEU A 216 -2.96 -1.92 -17.96
N TYR A 217 -3.27 -2.22 -16.70
CA TYR A 217 -2.37 -2.94 -15.81
C TYR A 217 -2.00 -4.34 -16.34
N LEU A 218 -2.98 -5.09 -16.85
CA LEU A 218 -2.74 -6.41 -17.44
C LEU A 218 -1.86 -6.30 -18.69
N THR A 219 -2.13 -5.32 -19.55
CA THR A 219 -1.33 -5.10 -20.77
C THR A 219 0.11 -4.74 -20.46
N GLU A 220 0.35 -3.86 -19.49
CA GLU A 220 1.69 -3.40 -19.11
C GLU A 220 2.50 -4.50 -18.39
N ASN A 221 1.88 -5.31 -17.55
CA ASN A 221 2.58 -6.27 -16.71
C ASN A 221 2.62 -7.69 -17.29
N TYR A 222 1.63 -8.08 -18.12
CA TYR A 222 1.51 -9.44 -18.68
C TYR A 222 1.48 -9.46 -20.21
N GLY A 223 1.36 -8.30 -20.83
CA GLY A 223 1.37 -8.13 -22.28
C GLY A 223 -0.02 -8.22 -22.94
N ALA A 224 -0.09 -7.76 -24.19
CA ALA A 224 -1.35 -7.68 -24.94
C ALA A 224 -2.05 -9.04 -25.15
N LYS A 225 -1.31 -10.14 -25.12
CA LYS A 225 -1.87 -11.51 -25.26
C LYS A 225 -2.78 -11.88 -24.09
N ASP A 226 -2.57 -11.31 -22.93
CA ASP A 226 -3.34 -11.62 -21.73
C ASP A 226 -4.77 -11.07 -21.80
N ILE A 227 -4.93 -9.92 -22.43
CA ILE A 227 -6.24 -9.27 -22.63
C ILE A 227 -6.96 -9.70 -23.90
N GLN A 228 -6.28 -10.44 -24.81
CA GLN A 228 -6.85 -10.91 -26.08
C GLN A 228 -8.13 -11.73 -25.90
N VAL A 229 -8.31 -12.36 -24.75
CA VAL A 229 -9.47 -13.21 -24.42
C VAL A 229 -10.79 -12.43 -24.51
N TRP A 230 -10.75 -11.13 -24.23
CA TRP A 230 -11.96 -10.28 -24.25
C TRP A 230 -12.14 -9.49 -25.55
N PHE A 231 -11.19 -9.57 -26.49
CA PHE A 231 -11.25 -8.81 -27.73
C PHE A 231 -11.41 -9.69 -28.93
N THR A 232 -12.27 -9.28 -29.85
CA THR A 232 -12.45 -9.94 -31.17
C THR A 232 -11.28 -9.63 -32.09
N ASP A 233 -10.75 -8.41 -32.00
CA ASP A 233 -9.66 -7.93 -32.85
C ASP A 233 -8.30 -8.29 -32.25
N SER A 234 -7.24 -8.37 -33.09
CA SER A 234 -5.89 -8.61 -32.61
C SER A 234 -5.38 -7.39 -31.84
N VAL A 235 -5.08 -7.58 -30.54
CA VAL A 235 -4.62 -6.52 -29.64
C VAL A 235 -3.14 -6.31 -29.78
N SER A 236 -2.71 -5.13 -30.25
CA SER A 236 -1.33 -4.68 -30.13
C SER A 236 -1.20 -3.71 -28.96
N SER A 237 -0.09 -3.80 -28.19
CA SER A 237 0.15 -2.94 -27.03
C SER A 237 0.11 -1.44 -27.35
N MET A 238 0.52 -1.08 -28.58
CA MET A 238 0.57 0.31 -29.02
C MET A 238 -0.84 0.86 -29.36
N GLN A 239 -1.70 0.06 -29.95
CA GLN A 239 -3.11 0.43 -30.24
C GLN A 239 -3.88 0.57 -28.93
N PHE A 240 -3.67 -0.35 -28.00
CA PHE A 240 -4.32 -0.31 -26.70
C PHE A 240 -3.93 0.92 -25.87
N SER A 241 -2.67 1.33 -25.86
CA SER A 241 -2.22 2.54 -25.17
C SER A 241 -2.89 3.82 -25.71
N LYS A 242 -3.05 3.94 -27.04
CA LYS A 242 -3.77 5.06 -27.66
C LYS A 242 -5.24 5.09 -27.30
N LEU A 243 -5.85 3.91 -27.23
CA LEU A 243 -7.27 3.75 -26.91
C LEU A 243 -7.57 4.12 -25.46
N THR A 244 -6.72 3.68 -24.51
CA THR A 244 -6.85 4.05 -23.10
C THR A 244 -6.69 5.56 -22.89
N GLN A 245 -5.80 6.23 -23.61
CA GLN A 245 -5.68 7.69 -23.59
C GLN A 245 -6.96 8.38 -24.12
N GLY A 246 -7.55 7.85 -25.19
CA GLY A 246 -8.82 8.33 -25.73
C GLY A 246 -9.98 8.21 -24.74
N ILE A 247 -10.11 7.07 -24.08
CA ILE A 247 -11.13 6.83 -23.04
C ILE A 247 -10.95 7.79 -21.86
N THR A 248 -9.71 7.97 -21.37
CA THR A 248 -9.41 8.91 -20.28
C THR A 248 -9.83 10.35 -20.64
N SER A 249 -9.54 10.78 -21.86
CA SER A 249 -9.93 12.12 -22.33
C SER A 249 -11.44 12.28 -22.47
N ALA A 250 -12.16 11.23 -22.88
CA ALA A 250 -13.61 11.23 -22.99
C ALA A 250 -14.29 11.25 -21.60
N LEU A 251 -13.78 10.46 -20.63
CA LEU A 251 -14.26 10.44 -19.26
C LEU A 251 -14.02 11.79 -18.55
N ASN A 252 -12.87 12.41 -18.76
CA ASN A 252 -12.57 13.73 -18.19
C ASN A 252 -13.51 14.81 -18.76
N ARG A 253 -13.81 14.80 -20.07
CA ARG A 253 -14.79 15.70 -20.67
C ARG A 253 -16.20 15.47 -20.14
N SER A 254 -16.59 14.23 -19.91
CA SER A 254 -17.89 13.90 -19.34
C SER A 254 -18.03 14.42 -17.90
N GLN A 255 -16.98 14.31 -17.08
CA GLN A 255 -16.96 14.86 -15.71
C GLN A 255 -16.96 16.40 -15.71
N GLU A 256 -16.27 17.03 -16.65
CA GLU A 256 -16.24 18.49 -16.78
C GLU A 256 -17.59 19.03 -17.23
N ASN A 257 -18.26 18.38 -18.17
CA ASN A 257 -19.61 18.68 -18.59
C ASN A 257 -20.62 18.51 -17.43
N HIS A 258 -20.46 17.47 -16.61
CA HIS A 258 -21.31 17.28 -15.41
C HIS A 258 -21.11 18.39 -14.38
N ARG A 259 -19.87 18.86 -14.15
CA ARG A 259 -19.59 20.01 -13.28
C ARG A 259 -20.18 21.30 -13.81
N ILE A 260 -20.09 21.54 -15.12
CA ILE A 260 -20.67 22.71 -15.76
C ILE A 260 -22.21 22.67 -15.65
N TYR A 261 -22.84 21.50 -15.86
CA TYR A 261 -24.27 21.33 -15.68
C TYR A 261 -24.73 21.63 -14.24
N PHE A 262 -24.03 21.10 -13.23
CA PHE A 262 -24.35 21.40 -11.83
C PHE A 262 -24.14 22.87 -11.48
N SER A 263 -23.12 23.51 -12.00
CA SER A 263 -22.90 24.95 -11.78
C SER A 263 -23.99 25.82 -12.41
N TYR A 264 -24.51 25.44 -13.59
CA TYR A 264 -25.65 26.11 -14.23
C TYR A 264 -26.92 25.97 -13.40
N TYR A 265 -27.29 24.78 -12.97
CA TYR A 265 -28.47 24.58 -12.10
C TYR A 265 -28.37 25.30 -10.76
N GLN A 266 -27.17 25.46 -10.22
CA GLN A 266 -26.96 26.19 -8.98
C GLN A 266 -27.08 27.71 -9.17
N SER A 267 -26.66 28.27 -10.31
CA SER A 267 -26.84 29.69 -10.66
C SER A 267 -28.32 30.05 -10.90
N ASP A 268 -29.04 29.22 -11.65
CA ASP A 268 -30.48 29.44 -11.89
C ASP A 268 -31.34 29.36 -10.61
N SER A 269 -30.89 28.53 -9.62
CA SER A 269 -31.55 28.44 -8.32
C SER A 269 -31.32 29.69 -7.45
N TYR A 270 -30.26 30.46 -7.68
CA TYR A 270 -30.00 31.71 -6.99
C TYR A 270 -30.67 32.92 -7.65
N GLU A 271 -30.83 32.97 -8.97
CA GLU A 271 -31.57 34.03 -9.68
C GLU A 271 -33.08 33.95 -9.43
N GLY A 272 -33.64 32.76 -9.29
CA GLY A 272 -35.08 32.58 -8.98
C GLY A 272 -35.49 33.01 -7.56
N LYS A 273 -34.57 33.29 -6.65
CA LYS A 273 -34.87 33.75 -5.27
C LYS A 273 -34.85 35.27 -5.06
N ASN A 274 -34.42 36.03 -6.06
CA ASN A 274 -34.31 37.50 -5.94
C ASN A 274 -35.47 38.30 -6.55
N ILE A 275 -36.56 37.63 -6.98
CA ILE A 275 -37.75 38.35 -7.51
C ILE A 275 -38.95 38.09 -6.62
N ASN A 276 -38.89 38.51 -5.35
CA ASN A 276 -40.07 38.75 -4.52
C ASN A 276 -39.70 39.56 -3.28
N ILE A 277 -39.33 40.84 -3.50
CA ILE A 277 -39.45 41.89 -2.51
C ILE A 277 -39.81 43.18 -3.27
N CYS A 278 -41.09 43.40 -3.50
CA CYS A 278 -41.77 44.70 -3.57
C CYS A 278 -43.18 44.50 -3.12
#